data_bc3cebd92e8a212a84e5bee491036f5d
#
_entry.id   bc3cebd92e8a212a84e5bee491036f5d
#
_cell.length_a   1.000
_cell.length_b   1.000
_cell.length_c   1.000
_cell.angle_alpha   90.00
_cell.angle_beta   90.00
_cell.angle_gamma   90.00
#
_symmetry.space_group_name_H-M   'P 1'
#
loop_
_entity.id
_entity.type
_entity.pdbx_description
1 polymer ?
#
loop_
_entity_poly.entity_id
_entity_poly.type
_entity_poly.pdbx_seq_one_letter_code
_entity_poly.pdbx_strand_id
1 'polypeptide(L)'
;KKSFLPPIFAGEVRPWQLLSEPAAGSDLANVKSTATKDGDDYIINGAKIWTTLAHRADWIMCLARTDPEAPKHRGISFILVDMKTPGVEVRPIINMSGGHEFNQIIFDDVRVPRRNVVGEENRGWYVAVTLLDFERSGIDYSASARRLLDDTKEFATETKRNGVPLIEIPWVRSLMADRYIDCEVARLMAYNVAYMQSQDLIPTKEASMSKVFGSETVQRVAEASLEILGMYGTLGREDKWAPLKGRVQENWMNAFAGTIAAGTSEIQRNIIAGRGLGLPRG
;
A
#
# COMPACT_ATOMS: atom_id res chain seq x y z
N LYS A 1 -22.01 -8.82 -9.11
CA LYS A 1 -20.88 -9.16 -10.03
C LYS A 1 -21.16 -8.66 -11.45
N LYS A 2 -22.32 -9.01 -12.07
CA LYS A 2 -22.63 -8.66 -13.47
C LYS A 2 -22.60 -7.14 -13.77
N SER A 3 -22.88 -6.28 -12.78
CA SER A 3 -22.90 -4.82 -12.93
C SER A 3 -21.54 -4.15 -12.73
N PHE A 4 -20.65 -4.74 -11.92
CA PHE A 4 -19.38 -4.14 -11.52
C PHE A 4 -18.16 -4.71 -12.25
N LEU A 5 -18.10 -6.03 -12.43
CA LEU A 5 -16.90 -6.66 -12.98
C LEU A 5 -16.61 -6.27 -14.45
N PRO A 6 -17.60 -6.28 -15.40
CA PRO A 6 -17.32 -5.93 -16.77
C PRO A 6 -16.74 -4.52 -16.95
N PRO A 7 -17.33 -3.43 -16.38
CA PRO A 7 -16.76 -2.09 -16.53
C PRO A 7 -15.43 -1.91 -15.78
N ILE A 8 -15.17 -2.66 -14.70
CA ILE A 8 -13.85 -2.67 -14.05
C ILE A 8 -12.79 -3.28 -14.98
N PHE A 9 -13.09 -4.44 -15.59
CA PHE A 9 -12.17 -5.08 -16.54
C PHE A 9 -11.95 -4.25 -17.81
N ALA A 10 -12.96 -3.49 -18.24
CA ALA A 10 -12.84 -2.55 -19.36
C ALA A 10 -12.07 -1.26 -18.99
N GLY A 11 -11.74 -1.04 -17.71
CA GLY A 11 -11.11 0.20 -17.25
C GLY A 11 -12.04 1.42 -17.22
N GLU A 12 -13.34 1.20 -17.36
CA GLU A 12 -14.37 2.25 -17.35
C GLU A 12 -14.74 2.69 -15.93
N VAL A 13 -14.54 1.81 -14.94
CA VAL A 13 -14.82 2.03 -13.52
C VAL A 13 -13.59 1.70 -12.69
N ARG A 14 -13.21 2.62 -11.81
CA ARG A 14 -12.05 2.53 -10.92
C ARG A 14 -12.50 2.37 -9.47
N PRO A 15 -12.54 1.14 -8.93
CA PRO A 15 -12.80 0.92 -7.52
C PRO A 15 -11.51 1.08 -6.70
N TRP A 16 -11.59 1.76 -5.55
CA TRP A 16 -10.47 1.86 -4.60
C TRP A 16 -10.86 1.33 -3.22
N GLN A 17 -9.86 0.90 -2.47
CA GLN A 17 -10.03 0.45 -1.09
C GLN A 17 -10.05 1.62 -0.12
N LEU A 18 -10.96 1.57 0.85
CA LEU A 18 -11.16 2.59 1.87
C LEU A 18 -11.28 1.94 3.25
N LEU A 19 -10.16 1.52 3.80
CA LEU A 19 -10.14 0.72 5.03
C LEU A 19 -9.80 1.56 6.25
N SER A 20 -8.65 2.24 6.25
CA SER A 20 -8.09 2.94 7.41
C SER A 20 -8.89 4.18 7.81
N GLU A 21 -8.93 4.45 9.11
CA GLU A 21 -9.50 5.66 9.72
C GLU A 21 -8.43 6.39 10.55
N PRO A 22 -8.63 7.66 10.91
CA PRO A 22 -7.68 8.38 11.77
C PRO A 22 -7.32 7.65 13.07
N ALA A 23 -8.27 6.88 13.63
CA ALA A 23 -8.08 6.09 14.85
C ALA A 23 -8.00 4.56 14.63
N ALA A 24 -8.01 4.08 13.38
CA ALA A 24 -8.03 2.65 13.05
C ALA A 24 -7.13 2.35 11.85
N GLY A 25 -5.83 2.23 12.07
CA GLY A 25 -4.82 1.80 11.12
C GLY A 25 -4.43 0.34 11.34
N SER A 26 -3.39 0.07 12.15
CA SER A 26 -2.97 -1.30 12.51
C SER A 26 -4.08 -2.07 13.23
N ASP A 27 -4.88 -1.40 14.06
CA ASP A 27 -6.08 -1.95 14.67
C ASP A 27 -7.32 -1.68 13.80
N LEU A 28 -7.30 -2.20 12.57
CA LEU A 28 -8.32 -1.94 11.56
C LEU A 28 -9.73 -2.38 11.99
N ALA A 29 -9.86 -3.43 12.80
CA ALA A 29 -11.17 -3.87 13.29
C ALA A 29 -11.85 -2.86 14.24
N ASN A 30 -11.13 -1.82 14.66
CA ASN A 30 -11.64 -0.74 15.51
C ASN A 30 -12.24 0.43 14.70
N VAL A 31 -12.68 0.19 13.47
CA VAL A 31 -13.33 1.23 12.64
C VAL A 31 -14.53 1.84 13.38
N LYS A 32 -14.63 3.15 13.28
CA LYS A 32 -15.64 3.99 13.93
C LYS A 32 -16.68 4.54 12.95
N SER A 33 -16.39 4.58 11.65
CA SER A 33 -17.41 4.93 10.65
C SER A 33 -18.59 3.99 10.80
N THR A 34 -19.80 4.55 10.87
CA THR A 34 -21.05 3.81 11.06
C THR A 34 -21.82 3.69 9.76
N ALA A 35 -22.62 2.62 9.65
CA ALA A 35 -23.62 2.46 8.60
C ALA A 35 -24.94 2.05 9.26
N THR A 36 -25.81 3.01 9.47
CA THR A 36 -27.11 2.82 10.15
C THR A 36 -28.18 2.50 9.12
N LYS A 37 -29.03 1.51 9.41
CA LYS A 37 -30.15 1.13 8.52
C LYS A 37 -31.21 2.22 8.48
N ASP A 38 -31.66 2.53 7.27
CA ASP A 38 -32.82 3.39 7.02
C ASP A 38 -33.62 2.83 5.83
N GLY A 39 -34.62 2.01 6.14
CA GLY A 39 -35.39 1.26 5.13
C GLY A 39 -34.51 0.29 4.33
N ASP A 40 -34.49 0.46 3.00
CA ASP A 40 -33.67 -0.35 2.08
C ASP A 40 -32.26 0.20 1.85
N ASP A 41 -31.87 1.21 2.63
CA ASP A 41 -30.59 1.87 2.53
C ASP A 41 -29.78 1.76 3.83
N TYR A 42 -28.51 2.16 3.76
CA TYR A 42 -27.66 2.55 4.88
C TYR A 42 -27.37 4.04 4.80
N ILE A 43 -27.32 4.69 5.97
CA ILE A 43 -26.76 6.03 6.14
C ILE A 43 -25.37 5.87 6.73
N ILE A 44 -24.34 6.28 5.97
CA ILE A 44 -22.94 6.16 6.36
C ILE A 44 -22.46 7.50 6.89
N ASN A 45 -21.83 7.47 8.08
CA ASN A 45 -21.20 8.61 8.73
C ASN A 45 -19.79 8.24 9.20
N GLY A 46 -18.81 9.14 9.05
CA GLY A 46 -17.46 8.95 9.54
C GLY A 46 -16.39 9.52 8.64
N ALA A 47 -15.14 9.07 8.85
CA ALA A 47 -14.01 9.54 8.09
C ALA A 47 -13.03 8.41 7.82
N LYS A 48 -12.50 8.37 6.59
CA LYS A 48 -11.41 7.49 6.18
C LYS A 48 -10.17 8.31 5.82
N ILE A 49 -9.01 7.71 5.91
CA ILE A 49 -7.74 8.41 5.66
C ILE A 49 -6.74 7.52 4.91
N TRP A 50 -5.75 8.13 4.31
CA TRP A 50 -4.68 7.50 3.52
C TRP A 50 -5.18 6.78 2.28
N THR A 51 -6.33 7.19 1.74
CA THR A 51 -6.88 6.57 0.55
C THR A 51 -6.13 7.02 -0.69
N THR A 52 -5.33 6.12 -1.23
CA THR A 52 -4.55 6.38 -2.44
C THR A 52 -5.46 6.68 -3.61
N LEU A 53 -5.20 7.78 -4.33
CA LEU A 53 -5.89 8.20 -5.55
C LEU A 53 -7.44 8.28 -5.46
N ALA A 54 -8.01 8.44 -4.26
CA ALA A 54 -9.47 8.51 -4.10
C ALA A 54 -10.12 9.64 -4.90
N HIS A 55 -9.41 10.73 -5.17
CA HIS A 55 -9.87 11.82 -6.04
C HIS A 55 -10.07 11.40 -7.51
N ARG A 56 -9.63 10.17 -7.88
CA ARG A 56 -9.82 9.57 -9.21
C ARG A 56 -10.71 8.34 -9.18
N ALA A 57 -11.22 7.96 -8.00
CA ALA A 57 -12.07 6.79 -7.84
C ALA A 57 -13.49 7.07 -8.31
N ASP A 58 -14.12 6.09 -8.93
CA ASP A 58 -15.56 6.13 -9.24
C ASP A 58 -16.35 5.45 -8.11
N TRP A 59 -15.79 4.38 -7.53
CA TRP A 59 -16.37 3.62 -6.43
C TRP A 59 -15.33 3.34 -5.35
N ILE A 60 -15.78 3.26 -4.12
CA ILE A 60 -14.94 2.87 -2.98
C ILE A 60 -15.50 1.67 -2.24
N MET A 61 -14.58 0.82 -1.81
CA MET A 61 -14.84 -0.35 -0.97
C MET A 61 -14.62 0.03 0.48
N CYS A 62 -15.72 0.30 1.21
CA CYS A 62 -15.70 0.87 2.55
C CYS A 62 -16.00 -0.18 3.62
N LEU A 63 -15.21 -0.22 4.71
CA LEU A 63 -15.57 -0.89 5.95
C LEU A 63 -16.31 0.08 6.85
N ALA A 64 -17.52 -0.27 7.30
CA ALA A 64 -18.29 0.52 8.26
C ALA A 64 -18.97 -0.38 9.31
N ARG A 65 -19.17 0.16 10.51
CA ARG A 65 -19.82 -0.50 11.63
C ARG A 65 -21.33 -0.52 11.39
N THR A 66 -21.90 -1.70 11.17
CA THR A 66 -23.34 -1.90 10.99
C THR A 66 -24.03 -2.42 12.25
N ASP A 67 -23.27 -3.00 13.20
CA ASP A 67 -23.73 -3.41 14.50
C ASP A 67 -22.70 -3.00 15.57
N PRO A 68 -22.98 -1.92 16.33
CA PRO A 68 -22.06 -1.41 17.36
C PRO A 68 -21.94 -2.32 18.58
N GLU A 69 -22.93 -3.17 18.86
CA GLU A 69 -22.97 -4.06 20.03
C GLU A 69 -22.23 -5.39 19.76
N ALA A 70 -21.95 -5.69 18.50
CA ALA A 70 -21.28 -6.93 18.14
C ALA A 70 -19.79 -6.92 18.54
N PRO A 71 -19.17 -8.11 18.76
CA PRO A 71 -17.74 -8.22 18.97
C PRO A 71 -16.91 -7.58 17.86
N LYS A 72 -15.72 -7.07 18.18
CA LYS A 72 -14.86 -6.20 17.37
C LYS A 72 -14.74 -6.58 15.88
N HIS A 73 -14.54 -7.87 15.56
CA HIS A 73 -14.41 -8.38 14.19
C HIS A 73 -15.74 -8.78 13.54
N ARG A 74 -16.84 -8.64 14.28
CA ARG A 74 -18.20 -8.81 13.80
C ARG A 74 -18.90 -7.46 13.87
N GLY A 75 -20.04 -7.31 13.21
CA GLY A 75 -20.75 -6.02 13.18
C GLY A 75 -20.09 -4.98 12.26
N ILE A 76 -19.16 -5.42 11.39
CA ILE A 76 -18.57 -4.60 10.32
C ILE A 76 -19.07 -5.15 8.98
N SER A 77 -19.56 -4.27 8.12
CA SER A 77 -19.95 -4.61 6.75
C SER A 77 -18.98 -4.01 5.74
N PHE A 78 -18.84 -4.68 4.60
CA PHE A 78 -18.05 -4.21 3.46
C PHE A 78 -19.02 -3.67 2.42
N ILE A 79 -18.98 -2.35 2.17
CA ILE A 79 -20.01 -1.64 1.41
C ILE A 79 -19.37 -0.92 0.22
N LEU A 80 -19.96 -1.06 -0.97
CA LEU A 80 -19.57 -0.29 -2.16
C LEU A 80 -20.30 1.04 -2.16
N VAL A 81 -19.53 2.14 -2.17
CA VAL A 81 -20.07 3.51 -2.17
C VAL A 81 -19.67 4.20 -3.47
N ASP A 82 -20.63 4.78 -4.18
CA ASP A 82 -20.39 5.64 -5.33
C ASP A 82 -19.82 6.98 -4.84
N MET A 83 -18.67 7.38 -5.39
CA MET A 83 -18.00 8.61 -4.99
C MET A 83 -18.77 9.89 -5.34
N LYS A 84 -19.78 9.79 -6.20
CA LYS A 84 -20.67 10.89 -6.57
C LYS A 84 -21.89 11.02 -5.65
N THR A 85 -22.04 10.12 -4.67
CA THR A 85 -23.15 10.17 -3.72
C THR A 85 -23.07 11.47 -2.89
N PRO A 86 -24.17 12.22 -2.74
CA PRO A 86 -24.22 13.39 -1.86
C PRO A 86 -23.72 13.05 -0.45
N GLY A 87 -22.95 13.96 0.16
CA GLY A 87 -22.35 13.75 1.47
C GLY A 87 -20.95 13.11 1.44
N VAL A 88 -20.46 12.67 0.28
CA VAL A 88 -19.06 12.22 0.11
C VAL A 88 -18.18 13.42 -0.20
N GLU A 89 -17.21 13.72 0.68
CA GLU A 89 -16.22 14.77 0.49
C GLU A 89 -14.80 14.17 0.42
N VAL A 90 -14.03 14.56 -0.60
CA VAL A 90 -12.63 14.14 -0.78
C VAL A 90 -11.71 15.31 -0.43
N ARG A 91 -10.84 15.13 0.58
CA ARG A 91 -9.85 16.12 1.00
C ARG A 91 -8.44 15.65 0.66
N PRO A 92 -7.65 16.43 -0.07
CA PRO A 92 -6.30 16.05 -0.43
C PRO A 92 -5.37 16.01 0.79
N ILE A 93 -4.44 15.05 0.78
CA ILE A 93 -3.30 15.00 1.71
C ILE A 93 -2.05 15.09 0.85
N ILE A 94 -1.32 16.19 0.99
CA ILE A 94 -0.03 16.37 0.33
C ILE A 94 1.03 15.67 1.17
N ASN A 95 1.74 14.72 0.58
CA ASN A 95 2.77 13.96 1.26
C ASN A 95 4.09 14.75 1.34
N MET A 96 5.10 14.20 2.04
CA MET A 96 6.36 14.90 2.25
C MET A 96 7.21 15.03 0.98
N SER A 97 6.90 14.29 -0.09
CA SER A 97 7.52 14.49 -1.42
C SER A 97 6.83 15.57 -2.26
N GLY A 98 5.77 16.19 -1.73
CA GLY A 98 4.95 17.19 -2.43
C GLY A 98 3.86 16.58 -3.33
N GLY A 99 3.71 15.26 -3.36
CA GLY A 99 2.73 14.55 -4.18
C GLY A 99 1.33 14.53 -3.56
N HIS A 100 0.30 14.46 -4.41
CA HIS A 100 -1.10 14.28 -4.02
C HIS A 100 -1.56 12.86 -4.37
N GLU A 101 -1.02 11.87 -3.68
CA GLU A 101 -1.45 10.49 -3.82
C GLU A 101 -2.55 10.13 -2.81
N PHE A 102 -2.50 10.71 -1.60
CA PHE A 102 -3.38 10.33 -0.49
C PHE A 102 -4.52 11.33 -0.29
N ASN A 103 -5.61 10.81 0.28
CA ASN A 103 -6.80 11.59 0.56
C ASN A 103 -7.41 11.17 1.90
N GLN A 104 -8.09 12.11 2.53
CA GLN A 104 -9.10 11.85 3.54
C GLN A 104 -10.47 11.86 2.86
N ILE A 105 -11.35 10.96 3.24
CA ILE A 105 -12.74 10.91 2.78
C ILE A 105 -13.63 11.13 3.98
N ILE A 106 -14.56 12.08 3.86
CA ILE A 106 -15.59 12.33 4.86
C ILE A 106 -16.92 11.79 4.33
N PHE A 107 -17.65 11.11 5.18
CA PHE A 107 -19.03 10.70 4.96
C PHE A 107 -19.92 11.49 5.91
N ASP A 108 -20.85 12.26 5.35
CA ASP A 108 -21.84 13.05 6.06
C ASP A 108 -23.22 12.66 5.54
N ASP A 109 -23.92 11.83 6.31
CA ASP A 109 -25.24 11.25 5.98
C ASP A 109 -25.31 10.62 4.57
N VAL A 110 -24.26 9.91 4.15
CA VAL A 110 -24.18 9.30 2.83
C VAL A 110 -25.13 8.13 2.71
N ARG A 111 -26.13 8.26 1.85
CA ARG A 111 -27.15 7.23 1.60
C ARG A 111 -26.70 6.21 0.57
N VAL A 112 -26.67 4.94 0.95
CA VAL A 112 -26.18 3.84 0.10
C VAL A 112 -27.15 2.66 0.14
N PRO A 113 -27.59 2.13 -1.02
CA PRO A 113 -28.48 0.97 -1.07
C PRO A 113 -27.88 -0.27 -0.38
N ARG A 114 -28.69 -0.99 0.40
CA ARG A 114 -28.27 -2.23 1.10
C ARG A 114 -27.73 -3.30 0.16
N ARG A 115 -28.20 -3.34 -1.09
CA ARG A 115 -27.67 -4.25 -2.13
C ARG A 115 -26.18 -4.02 -2.45
N ASN A 116 -25.59 -2.91 -2.03
CA ASN A 116 -24.16 -2.59 -2.22
C ASN A 116 -23.27 -3.26 -1.16
N VAL A 117 -23.85 -3.99 -0.19
CA VAL A 117 -23.06 -4.81 0.74
C VAL A 117 -22.43 -5.98 -0.02
N VAL A 118 -21.15 -6.18 0.16
CA VAL A 118 -20.41 -7.32 -0.39
C VAL A 118 -20.34 -8.43 0.64
N GLY A 119 -20.86 -9.58 0.29
CA GLY A 119 -21.00 -10.72 1.21
C GLY A 119 -22.20 -10.53 2.14
N GLU A 120 -22.08 -11.06 3.36
CA GLU A 120 -23.11 -10.98 4.40
C GLU A 120 -22.93 -9.72 5.24
N GLU A 121 -24.05 -9.12 5.66
CA GLU A 121 -24.06 -8.05 6.64
C GLU A 121 -23.33 -8.48 7.94
N ASN A 122 -22.59 -7.57 8.55
CA ASN A 122 -21.79 -7.81 9.76
C ASN A 122 -20.60 -8.80 9.58
N ARG A 123 -20.32 -9.22 8.35
CA ARG A 123 -19.21 -10.15 8.00
C ARG A 123 -18.13 -9.50 7.12
N GLY A 124 -18.17 -8.19 6.93
CA GLY A 124 -17.26 -7.44 6.06
C GLY A 124 -15.79 -7.52 6.45
N TRP A 125 -15.48 -7.78 7.72
CA TRP A 125 -14.12 -8.04 8.18
C TRP A 125 -13.47 -9.20 7.42
N TYR A 126 -14.20 -10.30 7.25
CA TYR A 126 -13.68 -11.49 6.56
C TYR A 126 -13.50 -11.25 5.07
N VAL A 127 -14.36 -10.43 4.46
CA VAL A 127 -14.19 -9.97 3.07
C VAL A 127 -12.92 -9.14 2.91
N ALA A 128 -12.68 -8.19 3.83
CA ALA A 128 -11.48 -7.35 3.81
C ALA A 128 -10.20 -8.16 4.01
N VAL A 129 -10.17 -9.13 4.94
CA VAL A 129 -8.99 -9.98 5.16
C VAL A 129 -8.66 -10.80 3.93
N THR A 130 -9.67 -11.38 3.26
CA THR A 130 -9.47 -12.11 2.02
C THR A 130 -8.86 -11.21 0.92
N LEU A 131 -9.40 -9.99 0.76
CA LEU A 131 -8.86 -9.03 -0.19
C LEU A 131 -7.38 -8.71 0.10
N LEU A 132 -7.04 -8.44 1.36
CA LEU A 132 -5.68 -8.14 1.78
C LEU A 132 -4.70 -9.31 1.57
N ASP A 133 -5.14 -10.56 1.69
CA ASP A 133 -4.30 -11.73 1.45
C ASP A 133 -3.93 -11.86 -0.04
N PHE A 134 -4.82 -11.47 -0.96
CA PHE A 134 -4.53 -11.46 -2.40
C PHE A 134 -3.71 -10.25 -2.86
N GLU A 135 -3.78 -9.12 -2.17
CA GLU A 135 -3.05 -7.89 -2.52
C GLU A 135 -1.53 -8.00 -2.26
N ARG A 136 -1.10 -8.84 -1.31
CA ARG A 136 0.26 -8.87 -0.76
C ARG A 136 1.27 -9.69 -1.57
N SER A 137 1.23 -9.68 -2.91
CA SER A 137 2.23 -10.41 -3.71
C SER A 137 3.62 -9.79 -3.60
N GLY A 138 3.73 -8.46 -3.46
CA GLY A 138 4.98 -7.74 -3.21
C GLY A 138 5.88 -7.58 -4.43
N ILE A 139 5.44 -7.92 -5.64
CA ILE A 139 6.26 -7.81 -6.86
C ILE A 139 6.58 -6.35 -7.22
N ASP A 140 5.68 -5.43 -6.93
CA ASP A 140 5.83 -3.99 -7.11
C ASP A 140 7.00 -3.41 -6.29
N TYR A 141 7.20 -3.87 -5.06
CA TYR A 141 8.34 -3.48 -4.22
C TYR A 141 9.68 -3.89 -4.88
N SER A 142 9.79 -5.15 -5.32
CA SER A 142 11.01 -5.62 -5.96
C SER A 142 11.28 -4.94 -7.30
N ALA A 143 10.24 -4.67 -8.09
CA ALA A 143 10.35 -4.00 -9.38
C ALA A 143 10.77 -2.53 -9.22
N SER A 144 10.17 -1.80 -8.27
CA SER A 144 10.51 -0.40 -8.00
C SER A 144 11.92 -0.24 -7.43
N ALA A 145 12.31 -1.09 -6.46
CA ALA A 145 13.65 -1.11 -5.92
C ALA A 145 14.70 -1.40 -7.01
N ARG A 146 14.45 -2.42 -7.84
CA ARG A 146 15.33 -2.78 -8.94
C ARG A 146 15.49 -1.65 -9.95
N ARG A 147 14.40 -0.98 -10.33
CA ARG A 147 14.45 0.15 -11.25
C ARG A 147 15.33 1.28 -10.71
N LEU A 148 15.14 1.67 -9.43
CA LEU A 148 15.97 2.70 -8.81
C LEU A 148 17.44 2.30 -8.74
N LEU A 149 17.71 1.04 -8.44
CA LEU A 149 19.07 0.49 -8.39
C LEU A 149 19.75 0.54 -9.76
N ASP A 150 19.04 0.15 -10.84
CA ASP A 150 19.57 0.19 -12.21
C ASP A 150 19.85 1.63 -12.66
N ASP A 151 18.94 2.59 -12.38
CA ASP A 151 19.17 4.02 -12.64
C ASP A 151 20.38 4.56 -11.85
N THR A 152 20.54 4.14 -10.59
CA THR A 152 21.70 4.52 -9.76
C THR A 152 23.01 3.92 -10.29
N LYS A 153 22.98 2.68 -10.79
CA LYS A 153 24.12 2.01 -11.42
C LYS A 153 24.57 2.76 -12.67
N GLU A 154 23.64 3.16 -13.54
CA GLU A 154 23.93 3.93 -14.74
C GLU A 154 24.61 5.25 -14.36
N PHE A 155 24.03 6.00 -13.43
CA PHE A 155 24.61 7.22 -12.89
C PHE A 155 26.03 7.01 -12.33
N ALA A 156 26.25 5.95 -11.53
CA ALA A 156 27.54 5.67 -10.92
C ALA A 156 28.59 5.22 -11.95
N THR A 157 28.18 4.67 -13.08
CA THR A 157 29.06 4.28 -14.18
C THR A 157 29.55 5.52 -14.96
N GLU A 158 28.67 6.49 -15.18
CA GLU A 158 28.96 7.69 -15.97
C GLU A 158 29.63 8.81 -15.15
N THR A 159 29.30 8.90 -13.85
CA THR A 159 29.81 9.95 -12.96
C THR A 159 31.19 9.59 -12.39
N LYS A 160 32.11 10.55 -12.44
CA LYS A 160 33.49 10.36 -11.93
C LYS A 160 33.72 11.25 -10.69
N ARG A 161 34.46 10.71 -9.73
CA ARG A 161 35.05 11.45 -8.60
C ARG A 161 36.56 11.33 -8.68
N ASN A 162 37.26 12.44 -8.78
CA ASN A 162 38.74 12.49 -8.97
C ASN A 162 39.21 11.64 -10.16
N GLY A 163 38.45 11.66 -11.26
CA GLY A 163 38.78 10.92 -12.48
C GLY A 163 38.38 9.44 -12.51
N VAL A 164 37.94 8.87 -11.38
CA VAL A 164 37.52 7.47 -11.25
C VAL A 164 35.99 7.37 -11.30
N PRO A 165 35.39 6.52 -12.14
CA PRO A 165 33.94 6.24 -12.11
C PRO A 165 33.48 5.85 -10.69
N LEU A 166 32.31 6.34 -10.25
CA LEU A 166 31.81 6.00 -8.91
C LEU A 166 31.65 4.51 -8.71
N ILE A 167 31.21 3.80 -9.74
CA ILE A 167 31.02 2.32 -9.69
C ILE A 167 32.33 1.56 -9.43
N GLU A 168 33.51 2.13 -9.72
CA GLU A 168 34.80 1.49 -9.47
C GLU A 168 35.29 1.72 -8.03
N ILE A 169 34.67 2.62 -7.29
CA ILE A 169 35.00 2.87 -5.88
C ILE A 169 34.58 1.66 -5.04
N PRO A 170 35.46 1.03 -4.25
CA PRO A 170 35.18 -0.24 -3.58
C PRO A 170 33.91 -0.26 -2.72
N TRP A 171 33.63 0.80 -1.92
CA TRP A 171 32.44 0.84 -1.10
C TRP A 171 31.15 0.98 -1.93
N VAL A 172 31.18 1.72 -3.05
CA VAL A 172 30.03 1.85 -3.97
C VAL A 172 29.71 0.49 -4.59
N ARG A 173 30.73 -0.23 -5.05
CA ARG A 173 30.55 -1.58 -5.62
C ARG A 173 29.95 -2.55 -4.62
N SER A 174 30.48 -2.57 -3.39
CA SER A 174 29.96 -3.44 -2.33
C SER A 174 28.51 -3.12 -2.01
N LEU A 175 28.19 -1.83 -1.81
CA LEU A 175 26.84 -1.38 -1.52
C LEU A 175 25.84 -1.73 -2.64
N MET A 176 26.25 -1.53 -3.90
CA MET A 176 25.44 -1.89 -5.06
C MET A 176 25.21 -3.39 -5.17
N ALA A 177 26.24 -4.21 -4.90
CA ALA A 177 26.12 -5.67 -4.91
C ALA A 177 25.15 -6.18 -3.85
N ASP A 178 25.23 -5.64 -2.62
CA ASP A 178 24.30 -5.97 -1.53
C ASP A 178 22.86 -5.63 -1.90
N ARG A 179 22.63 -4.44 -2.45
CA ARG A 179 21.27 -4.03 -2.89
C ARG A 179 20.76 -4.85 -4.05
N TYR A 180 21.64 -5.27 -4.95
CA TYR A 180 21.26 -6.18 -6.02
C TYR A 180 20.78 -7.54 -5.47
N ILE A 181 21.50 -8.11 -4.50
CA ILE A 181 21.10 -9.34 -3.82
C ILE A 181 19.73 -9.15 -3.13
N ASP A 182 19.54 -8.05 -2.41
CA ASP A 182 18.24 -7.73 -1.78
C ASP A 182 17.10 -7.72 -2.81
N CYS A 183 17.29 -7.06 -3.96
CA CYS A 183 16.29 -7.02 -5.02
C CYS A 183 15.97 -8.41 -5.58
N GLU A 184 16.96 -9.26 -5.80
CA GLU A 184 16.76 -10.63 -6.30
C GLU A 184 16.04 -11.50 -5.27
N VAL A 185 16.39 -11.39 -3.98
CA VAL A 185 15.68 -12.10 -2.91
C VAL A 185 14.22 -11.64 -2.85
N ALA A 186 13.97 -10.33 -2.86
CA ALA A 186 12.59 -9.79 -2.85
C ALA A 186 11.78 -10.29 -4.05
N ARG A 187 12.38 -10.34 -5.25
CA ARG A 187 11.76 -10.85 -6.47
C ARG A 187 11.38 -12.33 -6.35
N LEU A 188 12.29 -13.16 -5.86
CA LEU A 188 12.05 -14.59 -5.67
C LEU A 188 10.95 -14.86 -4.63
N MET A 189 10.91 -14.08 -3.54
CA MET A 189 9.85 -14.18 -2.54
C MET A 189 8.48 -13.83 -3.14
N ALA A 190 8.40 -12.77 -3.95
CA ALA A 190 7.17 -12.38 -4.64
C ALA A 190 6.71 -13.45 -5.65
N TYR A 191 7.63 -14.05 -6.40
CA TYR A 191 7.32 -15.14 -7.32
C TYR A 191 6.83 -16.39 -6.59
N ASN A 192 7.40 -16.70 -5.41
CA ASN A 192 6.90 -17.80 -4.61
C ASN A 192 5.45 -17.57 -4.15
N VAL A 193 5.09 -16.35 -3.74
CA VAL A 193 3.70 -16.00 -3.40
C VAL A 193 2.79 -16.19 -4.61
N ALA A 194 3.17 -15.69 -5.78
CA ALA A 194 2.38 -15.83 -7.01
C ALA A 194 2.24 -17.31 -7.42
N TYR A 195 3.30 -18.10 -7.28
CA TYR A 195 3.25 -19.55 -7.54
C TYR A 195 2.25 -20.25 -6.61
N MET A 196 2.31 -19.97 -5.29
CA MET A 196 1.36 -20.55 -4.34
C MET A 196 -0.09 -20.19 -4.68
N GLN A 197 -0.36 -18.93 -5.04
CA GLN A 197 -1.68 -18.48 -5.47
C GLN A 197 -2.14 -19.20 -6.74
N SER A 198 -1.24 -19.47 -7.70
CA SER A 198 -1.56 -20.24 -8.92
C SER A 198 -1.90 -21.71 -8.65
N GLN A 199 -1.54 -22.22 -7.46
CA GLN A 199 -1.87 -23.57 -6.98
C GLN A 199 -3.07 -23.56 -6.01
N ASP A 200 -3.87 -22.47 -5.97
CA ASP A 200 -4.99 -22.28 -5.05
C ASP A 200 -4.59 -22.37 -3.55
N LEU A 201 -3.31 -22.15 -3.23
CA LEU A 201 -2.81 -22.10 -1.85
C LEU A 201 -2.92 -20.67 -1.30
N ILE A 202 -3.17 -20.55 0.00
CA ILE A 202 -3.22 -19.25 0.70
C ILE A 202 -1.86 -18.94 1.31
N PRO A 203 -1.06 -18.01 0.73
CA PRO A 203 0.32 -17.74 1.15
C PRO A 203 0.40 -16.77 2.34
N THR A 204 -0.26 -17.02 3.47
CA THR A 204 -0.39 -16.03 4.56
C THR A 204 0.95 -15.57 5.14
N LYS A 205 1.84 -16.51 5.51
CA LYS A 205 3.17 -16.16 6.05
C LYS A 205 4.12 -15.71 4.95
N GLU A 206 4.09 -16.36 3.80
CA GLU A 206 4.92 -16.06 2.64
C GLU A 206 4.65 -14.65 2.11
N ALA A 207 3.37 -14.27 2.01
CA ALA A 207 2.96 -12.92 1.64
C ALA A 207 3.42 -11.87 2.66
N SER A 208 3.32 -12.19 3.97
CA SER A 208 3.83 -11.32 5.03
C SER A 208 5.36 -11.17 4.97
N MET A 209 6.10 -12.25 4.72
CA MET A 209 7.55 -12.22 4.54
C MET A 209 7.96 -11.41 3.31
N SER A 210 7.29 -11.63 2.17
CA SER A 210 7.50 -10.87 0.93
C SER A 210 7.26 -9.38 1.13
N LYS A 211 6.18 -9.01 1.83
CA LYS A 211 5.85 -7.61 2.12
C LYS A 211 6.91 -6.94 3.01
N VAL A 212 7.31 -7.56 4.10
CA VAL A 212 8.35 -6.99 5.00
C VAL A 212 9.65 -6.82 4.25
N PHE A 213 10.17 -7.89 3.66
CA PHE A 213 11.46 -7.85 2.99
C PHE A 213 11.46 -6.89 1.80
N GLY A 214 10.40 -6.93 0.97
CA GLY A 214 10.28 -6.08 -0.21
C GLY A 214 10.20 -4.59 0.14
N SER A 215 9.31 -4.20 1.07
CA SER A 215 9.19 -2.79 1.46
C SER A 215 10.45 -2.23 2.14
N GLU A 216 11.13 -3.03 2.96
CA GLU A 216 12.39 -2.65 3.56
C GLU A 216 13.55 -2.61 2.54
N THR A 217 13.49 -3.44 1.49
CA THR A 217 14.43 -3.38 0.36
C THR A 217 14.30 -2.06 -0.40
N VAL A 218 13.08 -1.57 -0.63
CA VAL A 218 12.86 -0.26 -1.26
C VAL A 218 13.54 0.84 -0.46
N GLN A 219 13.43 0.85 0.87
CA GLN A 219 14.12 1.83 1.72
C GLN A 219 15.64 1.70 1.60
N ARG A 220 16.19 0.48 1.75
CA ARG A 220 17.64 0.25 1.66
C ARG A 220 18.24 0.66 0.31
N VAL A 221 17.51 0.42 -0.78
CA VAL A 221 17.94 0.84 -2.12
C VAL A 221 17.89 2.36 -2.26
N ALA A 222 16.85 3.01 -1.76
CA ALA A 222 16.74 4.46 -1.79
C ALA A 222 17.83 5.16 -0.95
N GLU A 223 18.13 4.64 0.25
CA GLU A 223 19.21 5.11 1.10
C GLU A 223 20.58 4.94 0.41
N ALA A 224 20.86 3.76 -0.13
CA ALA A 224 22.08 3.50 -0.86
C ALA A 224 22.25 4.43 -2.07
N SER A 225 21.17 4.70 -2.79
CA SER A 225 21.18 5.64 -3.90
C SER A 225 21.50 7.07 -3.45
N LEU A 226 20.91 7.54 -2.35
CA LEU A 226 21.25 8.84 -1.75
C LEU A 226 22.72 8.92 -1.36
N GLU A 227 23.25 7.89 -0.72
CA GLU A 227 24.65 7.84 -0.29
C GLU A 227 25.61 7.91 -1.48
N ILE A 228 25.33 7.19 -2.57
CA ILE A 228 26.13 7.18 -3.79
C ILE A 228 26.11 8.55 -4.49
N LEU A 229 24.92 9.17 -4.60
CA LEU A 229 24.75 10.48 -5.20
C LEU A 229 25.28 11.63 -4.31
N GLY A 230 25.41 11.39 -3.01
CA GLY A 230 25.83 12.38 -2.02
C GLY A 230 24.87 13.56 -1.94
N MET A 231 25.37 14.76 -1.72
CA MET A 231 24.53 15.97 -1.57
C MET A 231 23.59 16.21 -2.76
N TYR A 232 23.99 15.86 -3.97
CA TYR A 232 23.14 16.02 -5.14
C TYR A 232 21.91 15.11 -5.13
N GLY A 233 21.97 13.96 -4.43
CA GLY A 233 20.83 13.05 -4.27
C GLY A 233 19.66 13.65 -3.48
N THR A 234 19.88 14.74 -2.72
CA THR A 234 18.84 15.44 -1.94
C THR A 234 18.09 16.50 -2.75
N LEU A 235 18.50 16.77 -3.99
CA LEU A 235 17.86 17.75 -4.84
C LEU A 235 16.55 17.24 -5.43
N GLY A 236 15.50 18.09 -5.37
CA GLY A 236 14.18 17.76 -5.90
C GLY A 236 14.07 17.92 -7.42
N ARG A 237 12.94 17.50 -7.97
CA ARG A 237 12.67 17.49 -9.43
C ARG A 237 12.81 18.87 -10.10
N GLU A 238 12.53 19.93 -9.36
CA GLU A 238 12.56 21.30 -9.88
C GLU A 238 13.99 21.87 -9.99
N ASP A 239 14.98 21.20 -9.40
CA ASP A 239 16.36 21.66 -9.44
C ASP A 239 17.07 21.16 -10.70
N LYS A 240 17.65 22.07 -11.46
CA LYS A 240 18.39 21.77 -12.71
C LYS A 240 19.63 20.89 -12.50
N TRP A 241 20.14 20.81 -11.26
CA TRP A 241 21.30 20.01 -10.90
C TRP A 241 20.92 18.65 -10.29
N ALA A 242 19.62 18.35 -10.18
CA ALA A 242 19.15 17.10 -9.61
C ALA A 242 19.49 15.90 -10.52
N PRO A 243 20.40 14.99 -10.08
CA PRO A 243 20.66 13.77 -10.82
C PRO A 243 19.38 12.94 -10.93
N LEU A 244 19.27 12.16 -12.01
CA LEU A 244 18.11 11.30 -12.25
C LEU A 244 16.76 12.05 -12.14
N LYS A 245 16.78 13.39 -12.40
CA LYS A 245 15.62 14.28 -12.33
C LYS A 245 14.93 14.24 -10.94
N GLY A 246 15.70 14.19 -9.85
CA GLY A 246 15.21 14.20 -8.47
C GLY A 246 14.50 12.92 -8.00
N ARG A 247 14.49 11.86 -8.83
CA ARG A 247 13.81 10.58 -8.48
C ARG A 247 14.37 9.90 -7.24
N VAL A 248 15.65 10.06 -6.94
CA VAL A 248 16.26 9.44 -5.75
C VAL A 248 15.67 10.03 -4.47
N GLN A 249 15.64 11.36 -4.36
CA GLN A 249 15.04 12.07 -3.24
C GLN A 249 13.56 11.72 -3.07
N GLU A 250 12.79 11.72 -4.15
CA GLU A 250 11.36 11.39 -4.14
C GLU A 250 11.13 9.93 -3.73
N ASN A 251 11.87 8.97 -4.28
CA ASN A 251 11.77 7.56 -3.89
C ASN A 251 12.13 7.34 -2.42
N TRP A 252 13.16 8.02 -1.91
CA TRP A 252 13.53 7.92 -0.51
C TRP A 252 12.41 8.44 0.40
N MET A 253 11.82 9.59 0.11
CA MET A 253 10.69 10.12 0.89
C MET A 253 9.47 9.20 0.86
N ASN A 254 9.15 8.61 -0.29
CA ASN A 254 7.98 7.74 -0.45
C ASN A 254 8.20 6.31 0.09
N ALA A 255 9.46 5.86 0.23
CA ALA A 255 9.79 4.50 0.69
C ALA A 255 9.27 4.19 2.10
N PHE A 256 9.18 5.20 2.98
CA PHE A 256 8.68 5.01 4.34
C PHE A 256 7.22 4.56 4.39
N ALA A 257 6.39 5.04 3.46
CA ALA A 257 4.99 4.61 3.38
C ALA A 257 4.85 3.10 3.14
N GLY A 258 5.78 2.49 2.40
CA GLY A 258 5.76 1.06 2.09
C GLY A 258 5.87 0.15 3.32
N THR A 259 6.57 0.57 4.37
CA THR A 259 6.70 -0.20 5.63
C THR A 259 5.53 0.01 6.59
N ILE A 260 4.65 0.96 6.30
CA ILE A 260 3.47 1.32 7.12
C ILE A 260 2.18 0.80 6.47
N ALA A 261 1.98 1.05 5.19
CA ALA A 261 0.78 0.66 4.44
C ALA A 261 0.63 -0.86 4.34
N ALA A 262 -0.57 -1.33 4.04
CA ALA A 262 -0.94 -2.75 3.89
C ALA A 262 -0.52 -3.64 5.09
N GLY A 263 -0.59 -3.09 6.30
CA GLY A 263 -0.09 -3.67 7.54
C GLY A 263 1.39 -3.37 7.75
N THR A 264 1.70 -2.71 8.87
CA THR A 264 3.08 -2.29 9.20
C THR A 264 4.04 -3.48 9.26
N SER A 265 5.35 -3.20 9.15
CA SER A 265 6.37 -4.25 9.32
C SER A 265 6.20 -5.04 10.62
N GLU A 266 5.74 -4.39 11.71
CA GLU A 266 5.47 -5.03 13.01
C GLU A 266 4.25 -5.96 12.92
N ILE A 267 3.15 -5.51 12.31
CA ILE A 267 1.96 -6.34 12.09
C ILE A 267 2.31 -7.57 11.23
N GLN A 268 3.09 -7.39 10.17
CA GLN A 268 3.52 -8.50 9.33
C GLN A 268 4.41 -9.48 10.09
N ARG A 269 5.35 -9.00 10.92
CA ARG A 269 6.17 -9.85 11.80
C ARG A 269 5.32 -10.62 12.81
N ASN A 270 4.27 -10.02 13.37
CA ASN A 270 3.32 -10.70 14.23
C ASN A 270 2.55 -11.81 13.49
N ILE A 271 2.19 -11.61 12.23
CA ILE A 271 1.56 -12.63 11.38
C ILE A 271 2.55 -13.79 11.14
N ILE A 272 3.79 -13.49 10.79
CA ILE A 272 4.85 -14.49 10.59
C ILE A 272 5.06 -15.29 11.87
N ALA A 273 5.19 -14.63 13.02
CA ALA A 273 5.39 -15.27 14.32
C ALA A 273 4.21 -16.18 14.69
N GLY A 274 2.98 -15.66 14.67
CA GLY A 274 1.81 -16.41 15.10
C GLY A 274 1.35 -17.48 14.12
N ARG A 275 1.17 -17.12 12.83
CA ARG A 275 0.65 -18.04 11.82
C ARG A 275 1.73 -18.85 11.09
N GLY A 276 2.95 -18.31 11.01
CA GLY A 276 4.07 -18.96 10.35
C GLY A 276 4.83 -19.91 11.28
N LEU A 277 5.16 -19.45 12.48
CA LEU A 277 5.99 -20.17 13.45
C LEU A 277 5.20 -20.79 14.59
N GLY A 278 3.90 -20.51 14.72
CA GLY A 278 3.06 -21.02 15.81
C GLY A 278 3.38 -20.44 17.18
N LEU A 279 4.06 -19.28 17.24
CA LEU A 279 4.39 -18.64 18.50
C LEU A 279 3.14 -18.06 19.18
N PRO A 280 3.10 -18.04 20.53
CA PRO A 280 1.97 -17.47 21.25
C PRO A 280 1.82 -15.98 20.96
N ARG A 281 0.58 -15.51 20.97
CA ARG A 281 0.29 -14.08 20.93
C ARG A 281 0.58 -13.49 22.32
N GLY A 282 1.34 -12.41 22.35
CA GLY A 282 1.57 -11.62 23.55
C GLY A 282 0.33 -10.86 24.01
#